data_db9a04f0994dabd157b278cf7700ce83
#
_entry.id   db9a04f0994dabd157b278cf7700ce83
#
_cell.length_a   1.000
_cell.length_b   1.000
_cell.length_c   1.000
_cell.angle_alpha   90.00
_cell.angle_beta   90.00
_cell.angle_gamma   90.00
#
_symmetry.space_group_name_H-M   'P 1'
#
loop_
_entity.id
_entity.type
_entity.pdbx_description
1 polymer ?
#
loop_
_entity_poly.entity_id
_entity_poly.type
_entity_poly.pdbx_seq_one_letter_code
_entity_poly.pdbx_strand_id
1 'polypeptide(L)'
;TDIVLCAGIYLSERRKHLQALRDAAALRPAADGAQPWLIGYASQTGSAEQLAWQTARMLHTAGVPTRVAALSDIGLDDLMQSERALFIVSTYGEGDPPDNASLFATKLMNAKQTLHHLHFGVLMLGDSHYAHFCGFGHTLTSWLRKSGAQALFESIAADNGDTKALHTWQHHLSHLAGTADTPD
;
A
#
# COMPACT_ATOMS: atom_id res chain seq x y z
N THR A 1 -26.01 -21.66 -15.63
CA THR A 1 -24.68 -21.15 -16.09
C THR A 1 -24.12 -20.12 -15.12
N ASP A 2 -24.95 -19.34 -14.46
CA ASP A 2 -24.52 -18.28 -13.53
C ASP A 2 -23.97 -18.79 -12.18
N ILE A 3 -24.45 -19.95 -11.73
CA ILE A 3 -24.01 -20.57 -10.47
C ILE A 3 -22.56 -21.07 -10.55
N VAL A 4 -22.15 -21.56 -11.71
CA VAL A 4 -20.76 -22.05 -11.93
C VAL A 4 -19.78 -20.88 -11.97
N LEU A 5 -20.19 -19.76 -12.55
CA LEU A 5 -19.38 -18.54 -12.61
C LEU A 5 -19.18 -17.93 -11.21
N CYS A 6 -20.24 -17.84 -10.41
CA CYS A 6 -20.19 -17.36 -9.03
C CYS A 6 -19.33 -18.25 -8.13
N ALA A 7 -19.42 -19.57 -8.29
CA ALA A 7 -18.59 -20.52 -7.54
C ALA A 7 -17.10 -20.39 -7.92
N GLY A 8 -16.78 -20.15 -9.18
CA GLY A 8 -15.42 -19.95 -9.65
C GLY A 8 -14.80 -18.67 -9.08
N ILE A 9 -15.55 -17.58 -9.05
CA ILE A 9 -15.13 -16.30 -8.46
C ILE A 9 -14.92 -16.45 -6.95
N TYR A 10 -15.85 -17.07 -6.24
CA TYR A 10 -15.78 -17.29 -4.82
C TYR A 10 -14.56 -18.16 -4.41
N LEU A 11 -14.28 -19.22 -5.15
CA LEU A 11 -13.13 -20.09 -4.94
C LEU A 11 -11.80 -19.38 -5.25
N SER A 12 -11.79 -18.52 -6.25
CA SER A 12 -10.63 -17.69 -6.61
C SER A 12 -10.33 -16.68 -5.49
N GLU A 13 -11.35 -16.02 -4.98
CA GLU A 13 -11.22 -15.07 -3.84
C GLU A 13 -10.74 -15.78 -2.56
N ARG A 14 -11.29 -16.95 -2.25
CA ARG A 14 -10.83 -17.76 -1.11
C ARG A 14 -9.37 -18.19 -1.25
N ARG A 15 -8.93 -18.60 -2.44
CA ARG A 15 -7.53 -18.98 -2.67
C ARG A 15 -6.59 -17.79 -2.47
N LYS A 16 -6.94 -16.62 -2.99
CA LYS A 16 -6.18 -15.39 -2.80
C LYS A 16 -6.10 -15.01 -1.32
N HIS A 17 -7.21 -15.08 -0.60
CA HIS A 17 -7.24 -14.77 0.82
C HIS A 17 -6.40 -15.74 1.65
N LEU A 18 -6.47 -17.05 1.37
CA LEU A 18 -5.64 -18.06 2.04
C LEU A 18 -4.16 -17.91 1.70
N GLN A 19 -3.84 -17.49 0.48
CA GLN A 19 -2.46 -17.20 0.10
C GLN A 19 -1.93 -15.97 0.84
N ALA A 20 -2.72 -14.90 0.93
CA ALA A 20 -2.39 -13.72 1.72
C ALA A 20 -2.16 -14.04 3.20
N LEU A 21 -2.99 -14.90 3.79
CA LEU A 21 -2.81 -15.36 5.19
C LEU A 21 -1.53 -16.18 5.37
N ARG A 22 -1.17 -17.02 4.40
CA ARG A 22 0.09 -17.78 4.42
C ARG A 22 1.30 -16.87 4.27
N ASP A 23 1.22 -15.91 3.37
CA ASP A 23 2.27 -14.91 3.16
C ASP A 23 2.44 -14.04 4.41
N ALA A 24 1.34 -13.63 5.05
CA ALA A 24 1.37 -12.91 6.33
C ALA A 24 2.02 -13.73 7.46
N ALA A 25 1.71 -15.04 7.54
CA ALA A 25 2.32 -15.93 8.52
C ALA A 25 3.82 -16.18 8.27
N ALA A 26 4.27 -16.10 7.01
CA ALA A 26 5.67 -16.23 6.64
C ALA A 26 6.49 -14.97 6.95
N LEU A 27 5.85 -13.80 7.01
CA LEU A 27 6.47 -12.51 7.35
C LEU A 27 6.53 -12.36 8.89
N ARG A 28 7.43 -13.08 9.54
CA ARG A 28 7.63 -12.94 10.99
C ARG A 28 8.31 -11.61 11.30
N PRO A 29 7.95 -10.93 12.42
CA PRO A 29 8.69 -9.77 12.88
C PRO A 29 10.17 -10.13 13.11
N ALA A 30 11.06 -9.22 12.75
CA ALA A 30 12.46 -9.38 13.07
C ALA A 30 12.67 -9.46 14.59
N ALA A 31 13.63 -10.26 15.03
CA ALA A 31 13.88 -10.54 16.44
C ALA A 31 14.40 -9.33 17.26
N ASP A 32 14.72 -8.21 16.61
CA ASP A 32 15.47 -7.09 17.19
C ASP A 32 14.62 -5.88 17.61
N GLY A 33 13.31 -6.03 17.77
CA GLY A 33 12.44 -4.93 18.22
C GLY A 33 12.27 -3.77 17.23
N ALA A 34 12.76 -3.93 15.99
CA ALA A 34 12.54 -2.93 14.95
C ALA A 34 11.06 -2.81 14.60
N GLN A 35 10.56 -1.59 14.52
CA GLN A 35 9.19 -1.32 14.11
C GLN A 35 8.96 -1.80 12.67
N PRO A 36 7.94 -2.63 12.42
CA PRO A 36 7.63 -3.07 11.06
C PRO A 36 7.18 -1.89 10.19
N TRP A 37 7.59 -1.88 8.93
CA TRP A 37 7.06 -0.93 7.97
C TRP A 37 5.61 -1.31 7.64
N LEU A 38 4.74 -0.32 7.70
CA LEU A 38 3.34 -0.49 7.32
C LEU A 38 3.23 -0.46 5.80
N ILE A 39 2.60 -1.46 5.21
CA ILE A 39 2.27 -1.50 3.79
C ILE A 39 0.75 -1.51 3.65
N GLY A 40 0.19 -0.36 3.31
CA GLY A 40 -1.23 -0.19 3.08
C GLY A 40 -1.59 -0.32 1.61
N TYR A 41 -2.68 -1.02 1.30
CA TYR A 41 -3.16 -1.11 -0.07
C TYR A 41 -4.65 -0.80 -0.20
N ALA A 42 -5.02 -0.29 -1.37
CA ALA A 42 -6.40 -0.12 -1.78
C ALA A 42 -6.55 -0.61 -3.22
N SER A 43 -7.42 -1.58 -3.42
CA SER A 43 -7.56 -2.26 -4.70
C SER A 43 -9.01 -2.62 -4.98
N GLN A 44 -9.47 -2.35 -6.19
CA GLN A 44 -10.78 -2.82 -6.67
C GLN A 44 -10.69 -4.22 -7.28
N THR A 45 -9.61 -4.51 -8.00
CA THR A 45 -9.42 -5.76 -8.76
C THR A 45 -8.35 -6.69 -8.17
N GLY A 46 -7.68 -6.28 -7.10
CA GLY A 46 -6.63 -7.06 -6.45
C GLY A 46 -5.21 -6.76 -6.90
N SER A 47 -4.98 -5.91 -7.90
CA SER A 47 -3.64 -5.59 -8.41
C SER A 47 -2.78 -4.86 -7.40
N ALA A 48 -3.34 -3.88 -6.67
CA ALA A 48 -2.62 -3.17 -5.62
C ALA A 48 -2.26 -4.10 -4.46
N GLU A 49 -3.14 -5.04 -4.10
CA GLU A 49 -2.88 -6.05 -3.09
C GLU A 49 -1.69 -6.95 -3.47
N GLN A 50 -1.67 -7.44 -4.72
CA GLN A 50 -0.55 -8.25 -5.21
C GLN A 50 0.78 -7.51 -5.13
N LEU A 51 0.81 -6.25 -5.54
CA LEU A 51 2.00 -5.41 -5.48
C LEU A 51 2.41 -5.10 -4.04
N ALA A 52 1.46 -4.94 -3.12
CA ALA A 52 1.74 -4.77 -1.70
C ALA A 52 2.45 -6.00 -1.12
N TRP A 53 1.98 -7.19 -1.44
CA TRP A 53 2.63 -8.43 -1.01
C TRP A 53 4.00 -8.66 -1.67
N GLN A 54 4.17 -8.31 -2.93
CA GLN A 54 5.49 -8.34 -3.59
C GLN A 54 6.47 -7.38 -2.92
N THR A 55 6.03 -6.16 -2.61
CA THR A 55 6.81 -5.17 -1.87
C THR A 55 7.23 -5.69 -0.50
N ALA A 56 6.31 -6.30 0.24
CA ALA A 56 6.59 -6.89 1.55
C ALA A 56 7.63 -8.01 1.46
N ARG A 57 7.51 -8.90 0.49
CA ARG A 57 8.49 -9.98 0.29
C ARG A 57 9.88 -9.44 -0.06
N MET A 58 9.95 -8.42 -0.89
CA MET A 58 11.22 -7.79 -1.26
C MET A 58 11.91 -7.16 -0.04
N LEU A 59 11.17 -6.42 0.77
CA LEU A 59 11.68 -5.82 2.01
C LEU A 59 12.07 -6.88 3.04
N HIS A 60 11.26 -7.92 3.20
CA HIS A 60 11.57 -9.04 4.09
C HIS A 60 12.88 -9.75 3.71
N THR A 61 13.12 -9.98 2.41
CA THR A 61 14.36 -10.56 1.91
C THR A 61 15.58 -9.68 2.24
N ALA A 62 15.38 -8.37 2.31
CA ALA A 62 16.39 -7.40 2.73
C ALA A 62 16.49 -7.22 4.27
N GLY A 63 15.77 -8.03 5.06
CA GLY A 63 15.80 -7.98 6.51
C GLY A 63 14.87 -6.95 7.15
N VAL A 64 14.02 -6.27 6.37
CA VAL A 64 13.10 -5.25 6.88
C VAL A 64 11.77 -5.91 7.25
N PRO A 65 11.34 -5.84 8.53
CA PRO A 65 10.03 -6.35 8.94
C PRO A 65 8.90 -5.51 8.34
N THR A 66 7.83 -6.16 7.93
CA THR A 66 6.68 -5.50 7.29
C THR A 66 5.35 -6.00 7.85
N ARG A 67 4.35 -5.13 7.82
CA ARG A 67 2.95 -5.46 8.07
C ARG A 67 2.10 -4.98 6.90
N VAL A 68 1.41 -5.89 6.23
CA VAL A 68 0.53 -5.60 5.10
C VAL A 68 -0.92 -5.57 5.56
N ALA A 69 -1.64 -4.52 5.18
CA ALA A 69 -3.07 -4.38 5.49
C ALA A 69 -3.81 -3.60 4.40
N ALA A 70 -5.08 -3.93 4.18
CA ALA A 70 -5.97 -3.07 3.41
C ALA A 70 -6.17 -1.74 4.14
N LEU A 71 -6.39 -0.64 3.41
CA LEU A 71 -6.63 0.66 4.04
C LEU A 71 -7.85 0.64 4.97
N SER A 72 -8.88 -0.16 4.68
CA SER A 72 -10.04 -0.35 5.55
C SER A 72 -9.69 -0.88 6.94
N ASP A 73 -8.56 -1.58 7.07
CA ASP A 73 -8.07 -2.18 8.32
C ASP A 73 -6.99 -1.35 9.02
N ILE A 74 -6.64 -0.20 8.45
CA ILE A 74 -5.68 0.75 9.03
C ILE A 74 -6.41 1.85 9.76
N GLY A 75 -6.16 1.93 11.06
CA GLY A 75 -6.67 2.98 11.92
C GLY A 75 -5.63 4.07 12.19
N LEU A 76 -6.05 5.10 12.93
CA LEU A 76 -5.16 6.19 13.34
C LEU A 76 -3.99 5.66 14.19
N ASP A 77 -4.26 4.72 15.09
CA ASP A 77 -3.23 4.14 15.97
C ASP A 77 -2.13 3.45 15.16
N ASP A 78 -2.49 2.78 14.08
CA ASP A 78 -1.50 2.16 13.18
C ASP A 78 -0.57 3.20 12.56
N LEU A 79 -1.10 4.33 12.12
CA LEU A 79 -0.31 5.43 11.56
C LEU A 79 0.53 6.13 12.63
N MET A 80 -0.01 6.29 13.84
CA MET A 80 0.69 6.93 14.95
C MET A 80 1.87 6.10 15.46
N GLN A 81 1.79 4.78 15.36
CA GLN A 81 2.84 3.86 15.78
C GLN A 81 3.87 3.57 14.68
N SER A 82 3.55 3.87 13.42
CA SER A 82 4.43 3.58 12.29
C SER A 82 5.42 4.72 12.06
N GLU A 83 6.69 4.39 11.90
CA GLU A 83 7.72 5.34 11.47
C GLU A 83 7.79 5.42 9.94
N ARG A 84 7.54 4.31 9.26
CA ARG A 84 7.55 4.22 7.79
C ARG A 84 6.31 3.50 7.29
N ALA A 85 5.69 4.06 6.27
CA ALA A 85 4.52 3.50 5.61
C ALA A 85 4.64 3.60 4.09
N LEU A 86 4.34 2.52 3.41
CA LEU A 86 4.24 2.47 1.96
C LEU A 86 2.79 2.22 1.58
N PHE A 87 2.29 2.98 0.63
CA PHE A 87 0.92 2.85 0.16
C PHE A 87 0.90 2.49 -1.32
N ILE A 88 0.15 1.45 -1.66
CA ILE A 88 -0.08 1.03 -3.04
C ILE A 88 -1.58 1.09 -3.28
N VAL A 89 -2.01 2.08 -4.02
CA VAL A 89 -3.43 2.42 -4.12
C VAL A 89 -3.89 2.54 -5.55
N SER A 90 -4.98 1.85 -5.87
CA SER A 90 -5.73 2.02 -7.12
C SER A 90 -6.74 3.16 -6.98
N THR A 91 -7.16 3.70 -8.12
CA THR A 91 -8.27 4.63 -8.22
C THR A 91 -9.44 3.92 -8.87
N TYR A 92 -10.64 4.10 -8.33
CA TYR A 92 -11.88 3.62 -8.92
C TYR A 92 -12.54 4.72 -9.76
N GLY A 93 -12.96 4.36 -10.97
CA GLY A 93 -13.67 5.29 -11.86
C GLY A 93 -12.95 6.62 -12.05
N GLU A 94 -13.68 7.71 -11.87
CA GLU A 94 -13.22 9.08 -12.13
C GLU A 94 -12.40 9.73 -10.99
N GLY A 95 -11.83 8.95 -10.10
CA GLY A 95 -10.95 9.47 -9.05
C GLY A 95 -11.30 9.01 -7.64
N ASP A 96 -12.29 8.12 -7.51
CA ASP A 96 -12.78 7.66 -6.22
C ASP A 96 -11.86 6.62 -5.57
N PRO A 97 -11.89 6.51 -4.22
CA PRO A 97 -11.22 5.42 -3.54
C PRO A 97 -11.87 4.08 -3.84
N PRO A 98 -11.11 2.98 -3.97
CA PRO A 98 -11.66 1.64 -3.97
C PRO A 98 -12.49 1.35 -2.71
N ASP A 99 -13.39 0.36 -2.76
CA ASP A 99 -14.27 0.00 -1.65
C ASP A 99 -13.50 -0.27 -0.35
N ASN A 100 -12.36 -0.94 -0.44
CA ASN A 100 -11.50 -1.23 0.71
C ASN A 100 -10.66 -0.03 1.20
N ALA A 101 -10.91 1.16 0.70
CA ALA A 101 -10.32 2.41 1.17
C ALA A 101 -11.39 3.43 1.64
N SER A 102 -12.67 3.16 1.43
CA SER A 102 -13.74 4.13 1.68
C SER A 102 -13.80 4.58 3.14
N LEU A 103 -13.66 3.67 4.10
CA LEU A 103 -13.64 4.01 5.53
C LEU A 103 -12.40 4.84 5.90
N PHE A 104 -11.25 4.50 5.36
CA PHE A 104 -10.03 5.27 5.56
C PHE A 104 -10.19 6.70 5.04
N ALA A 105 -10.71 6.85 3.82
CA ALA A 105 -10.94 8.14 3.19
C ALA A 105 -11.95 8.99 3.98
N THR A 106 -13.06 8.41 4.44
CA THR A 106 -14.13 9.16 5.12
C THR A 106 -13.81 9.46 6.59
N LYS A 107 -13.13 8.56 7.30
CA LYS A 107 -12.87 8.73 8.74
C LYS A 107 -11.54 9.39 9.03
N LEU A 108 -10.43 8.91 8.41
CA LEU A 108 -9.10 9.41 8.71
C LEU A 108 -8.76 10.65 7.88
N MET A 109 -9.00 10.61 6.58
CA MET A 109 -8.58 11.71 5.70
C MET A 109 -9.40 12.99 5.88
N ASN A 110 -10.60 12.89 6.43
CA ASN A 110 -11.43 14.05 6.77
C ASN A 110 -11.13 14.66 8.15
N ALA A 111 -10.37 13.98 8.98
CA ALA A 111 -9.95 14.47 10.27
C ALA A 111 -8.56 15.14 10.20
N LYS A 112 -8.36 16.19 11.00
CA LYS A 112 -7.01 16.77 11.15
C LYS A 112 -6.14 15.81 11.96
N GLN A 113 -5.06 15.37 11.34
CA GLN A 113 -4.07 14.49 11.96
C GLN A 113 -2.70 15.16 11.97
N THR A 114 -1.87 14.80 12.93
CA THR A 114 -0.48 15.22 13.00
C THR A 114 0.42 13.99 12.85
N LEU A 115 1.06 13.86 11.70
CA LEU A 115 1.88 12.71 11.32
C LEU A 115 3.33 13.08 11.03
N HIS A 116 3.89 14.05 11.80
CA HIS A 116 5.26 14.53 11.58
C HIS A 116 6.35 13.46 11.73
N HIS A 117 6.06 12.40 12.49
CA HIS A 117 6.96 11.26 12.69
C HIS A 117 6.96 10.26 11.53
N LEU A 118 5.95 10.32 10.65
CA LEU A 118 5.73 9.33 9.60
C LEU A 118 6.51 9.70 8.33
N HIS A 119 7.27 8.74 7.81
CA HIS A 119 7.86 8.80 6.48
C HIS A 119 7.10 7.86 5.54
N PHE A 120 6.74 8.32 4.37
CA PHE A 120 5.87 7.58 3.47
C PHE A 120 6.35 7.54 2.02
N GLY A 121 5.94 6.50 1.30
CA GLY A 121 6.00 6.40 -0.15
C GLY A 121 4.66 5.95 -0.71
N VAL A 122 4.29 6.43 -1.90
CA VAL A 122 3.03 6.09 -2.55
C VAL A 122 3.28 5.62 -3.99
N LEU A 123 2.77 4.44 -4.30
CA LEU A 123 2.60 3.94 -5.67
C LEU A 123 1.12 4.06 -6.03
N MET A 124 0.84 4.89 -7.02
CA MET A 124 -0.50 5.17 -7.50
C MET A 124 -0.76 4.38 -8.78
N LEU A 125 -1.76 3.50 -8.74
CA LEU A 125 -2.19 2.73 -9.90
C LEU A 125 -3.42 3.37 -10.51
N GLY A 126 -3.45 3.52 -11.82
CA GLY A 126 -4.56 4.13 -12.52
C GLY A 126 -4.58 3.82 -14.01
N ASP A 127 -5.50 4.45 -14.69
CA ASP A 127 -5.68 4.40 -16.14
C ASP A 127 -5.77 5.84 -16.67
N SER A 128 -4.85 6.22 -17.52
CA SER A 128 -4.77 7.57 -18.10
C SER A 128 -5.93 7.90 -19.05
N HIS A 129 -6.78 6.93 -19.41
CA HIS A 129 -8.01 7.18 -20.15
C HIS A 129 -9.09 7.88 -19.32
N TYR A 130 -8.99 7.85 -17.99
CA TYR A 130 -9.87 8.59 -17.10
C TYR A 130 -9.36 10.00 -16.82
N ALA A 131 -10.27 10.96 -16.71
CA ALA A 131 -9.93 12.37 -16.52
C ALA A 131 -9.14 12.64 -15.23
N HIS A 132 -9.44 11.91 -14.16
CA HIS A 132 -8.74 12.03 -12.88
C HIS A 132 -7.77 10.85 -12.66
N PHE A 133 -6.81 10.75 -13.55
CA PHE A 133 -5.75 9.72 -13.50
C PHE A 133 -5.08 9.68 -12.12
N CYS A 134 -5.10 8.51 -11.49
CA CYS A 134 -4.58 8.28 -10.14
C CYS A 134 -5.20 9.23 -9.07
N GLY A 135 -6.44 9.66 -9.26
CA GLY A 135 -7.08 10.68 -8.42
C GLY A 135 -7.04 10.37 -6.93
N PHE A 136 -7.40 9.16 -6.52
CA PHE A 136 -7.32 8.76 -5.12
C PHE A 136 -5.88 8.76 -4.58
N GLY A 137 -4.92 8.30 -5.35
CA GLY A 137 -3.50 8.32 -4.98
C GLY A 137 -2.98 9.75 -4.75
N HIS A 138 -3.36 10.70 -5.60
CA HIS A 138 -3.03 12.11 -5.41
C HIS A 138 -3.69 12.70 -4.16
N THR A 139 -4.95 12.36 -3.90
CA THR A 139 -5.67 12.80 -2.71
C THR A 139 -5.00 12.26 -1.43
N LEU A 140 -4.63 11.00 -1.41
CA LEU A 140 -3.91 10.37 -0.30
C LEU A 140 -2.55 11.03 -0.06
N THR A 141 -1.75 11.23 -1.10
CA THR A 141 -0.44 11.90 -1.01
C THR A 141 -0.58 13.31 -0.46
N SER A 142 -1.54 14.08 -0.95
CA SER A 142 -1.82 15.44 -0.49
C SER A 142 -2.22 15.47 1.00
N TRP A 143 -3.07 14.55 1.41
CA TRP A 143 -3.48 14.44 2.81
C TRP A 143 -2.32 14.09 3.74
N LEU A 144 -1.49 13.13 3.37
CA LEU A 144 -0.29 12.76 4.15
C LEU A 144 0.65 13.96 4.33
N ARG A 145 0.92 14.71 3.27
CA ARG A 145 1.75 15.91 3.32
C ARG A 145 1.13 17.00 4.19
N LYS A 146 -0.16 17.26 4.07
CA LYS A 146 -0.90 18.23 4.90
C LYS A 146 -0.94 17.83 6.37
N SER A 147 -0.87 16.54 6.66
CA SER A 147 -0.78 15.99 8.02
C SER A 147 0.65 16.07 8.60
N GLY A 148 1.62 16.57 7.85
CA GLY A 148 3.00 16.74 8.27
C GLY A 148 3.91 15.53 7.98
N ALA A 149 3.40 14.45 7.41
CA ALA A 149 4.22 13.31 7.02
C ALA A 149 5.23 13.68 5.92
N GLN A 150 6.39 13.05 5.95
CA GLN A 150 7.49 13.33 5.03
C GLN A 150 7.56 12.26 3.94
N ALA A 151 7.60 12.66 2.67
CA ALA A 151 7.78 11.73 1.58
C ALA A 151 9.22 11.21 1.53
N LEU A 152 9.38 9.88 1.45
CA LEU A 152 10.67 9.23 1.23
C LEU A 152 11.18 9.46 -0.19
N PHE A 153 10.27 9.58 -1.15
CA PHE A 153 10.50 9.90 -2.56
C PHE A 153 9.21 10.43 -3.17
N GLU A 154 9.28 11.01 -4.36
CA GLU A 154 8.09 11.47 -5.08
C GLU A 154 7.13 10.31 -5.36
N SER A 155 5.83 10.55 -5.20
CA SER A 155 4.80 9.56 -5.51
C SER A 155 4.88 9.11 -6.97
N ILE A 156 4.79 7.80 -7.19
CA ILE A 156 4.96 7.18 -8.50
C ILE A 156 3.58 6.84 -9.06
N ALA A 157 3.27 7.31 -10.27
CA ALA A 157 2.07 6.96 -11.00
C ALA A 157 2.37 5.87 -12.03
N ALA A 158 1.64 4.78 -11.98
CA ALA A 158 1.72 3.68 -12.93
C ALA A 158 0.43 3.59 -13.76
N ASP A 159 0.55 3.86 -15.05
CA ASP A 159 -0.55 3.80 -16.01
C ASP A 159 -0.70 2.36 -16.54
N ASN A 160 -1.83 1.72 -16.26
CA ASN A 160 -2.15 0.37 -16.76
C ASN A 160 -1.02 -0.66 -16.57
N GLY A 161 -0.39 -0.66 -15.39
CA GLY A 161 0.69 -1.60 -15.09
C GLY A 161 2.02 -1.26 -15.75
N ASP A 162 2.29 0.01 -16.01
CA ASP A 162 3.56 0.50 -16.56
C ASP A 162 4.76 -0.10 -15.84
N THR A 163 5.50 -0.96 -16.55
CA THR A 163 6.66 -1.67 -16.00
C THR A 163 7.79 -0.73 -15.60
N LYS A 164 7.94 0.42 -16.25
CA LYS A 164 8.95 1.42 -15.91
C LYS A 164 8.66 2.05 -14.54
N ALA A 165 7.39 2.41 -14.29
CA ALA A 165 6.97 2.93 -12.99
C ALA A 165 7.18 1.89 -11.87
N LEU A 166 6.86 0.62 -12.13
CA LEU A 166 7.07 -0.47 -11.18
C LEU A 166 8.56 -0.72 -10.89
N HIS A 167 9.43 -0.62 -11.91
CA HIS A 167 10.88 -0.70 -11.71
C HIS A 167 11.41 0.48 -10.89
N THR A 168 10.90 1.68 -11.10
CA THR A 168 11.24 2.87 -10.30
C THR A 168 10.86 2.66 -8.84
N TRP A 169 9.67 2.11 -8.58
CA TRP A 169 9.22 1.73 -7.23
C TRP A 169 10.20 0.75 -6.58
N GLN A 170 10.52 -0.35 -7.25
CA GLN A 170 11.46 -1.36 -6.76
C GLN A 170 12.85 -0.79 -6.49
N HIS A 171 13.33 0.11 -7.35
CA HIS A 171 14.62 0.77 -7.18
C HIS A 171 14.68 1.61 -5.89
N HIS A 172 13.64 2.42 -5.63
CA HIS A 172 13.56 3.19 -4.40
C HIS A 172 13.52 2.30 -3.16
N LEU A 173 12.76 1.19 -3.20
CA LEU A 173 12.69 0.25 -2.09
C LEU A 173 14.04 -0.41 -1.81
N SER A 174 14.76 -0.82 -2.85
CA SER A 174 16.11 -1.41 -2.70
C SER A 174 17.08 -0.43 -2.07
N HIS A 175 17.01 0.84 -2.44
CA HIS A 175 17.85 1.88 -1.84
C HIS A 175 17.51 2.11 -0.36
N LEU A 176 16.23 2.21 -0.03
CA LEU A 176 15.77 2.39 1.35
C LEU A 176 16.12 1.20 2.24
N ALA A 177 15.99 -0.03 1.73
CA ALA A 177 16.36 -1.24 2.46
C ALA A 177 17.86 -1.31 2.73
N GLY A 178 18.71 -0.89 1.78
CA GLY A 178 20.15 -0.81 1.95
C GLY A 178 20.61 0.22 2.99
N THR A 179 19.86 1.30 3.18
CA THR A 179 20.17 2.32 4.21
C THR A 179 19.67 1.94 5.60
N ALA A 180 18.72 1.01 5.70
CA ALA A 180 18.24 0.51 6.99
C ALA A 180 19.26 -0.38 7.71
N ASP A 181 20.26 -0.88 6.99
CA ASP A 181 21.28 -1.82 7.48
C ASP A 181 22.59 -1.14 7.89
N THR A 182 22.69 0.20 7.83
CA THR A 182 23.82 0.98 8.35
C THR A 182 23.49 1.51 9.73
N PRO A 183 24.07 0.95 10.80
CA PRO A 183 24.01 1.60 12.11
C PRO A 183 24.80 2.91 12.07
N ASP A 184 24.18 3.98 12.59
CA ASP A 184 24.84 5.24 12.91
C ASP A 184 25.94 5.05 13.97
#